data_11d96b77eb7664972fa0105ada2c3eaa
#
_entry.id   11d96b77eb7664972fa0105ada2c3eaa
#
_cell.length_a   1.000
_cell.length_b   1.000
_cell.length_c   1.000
_cell.angle_alpha   90.00
_cell.angle_beta   90.00
_cell.angle_gamma   90.00
#
_symmetry.space_group_name_H-M   'P 1'
#
loop_
_entity.id
_entity.type
_entity.pdbx_description
1 polymer ?
#
loop_
_entity_poly.entity_id
_entity_poly.type
_entity_poly.pdbx_seq_one_letter_code
_entity_poly.pdbx_strand_id
1 'polypeptide(L)'
;MPAQGRKNVHGKAGVRFKAAYTKSKRENMLRNVVSELIIHEHVTVTSGVSKELVSLADSLITLTKKEDKLSGKRQAARIVRKIYADEAKTISALDKLFNDLGPRFVDRNGGYTTTYKLENRKGDNAEKVLVAWVK
;
A
#
# COMPACT_ATOMS: atom_id res chain seq x y z
N MET A 1 -12.09 34.17 7.57
CA MET A 1 -12.62 32.79 7.40
C MET A 1 -11.53 31.79 7.73
N PRO A 2 -11.80 30.85 8.63
CA PRO A 2 -10.81 29.81 8.88
C PRO A 2 -10.64 28.94 7.64
N ALA A 3 -9.41 28.50 7.41
CA ALA A 3 -9.09 27.63 6.29
C ALA A 3 -9.88 26.32 6.39
N GLN A 4 -10.73 26.05 5.43
CA GLN A 4 -11.59 24.87 5.42
C GLN A 4 -10.84 23.59 5.04
N GLY A 5 -9.75 23.70 4.29
CA GLY A 5 -9.05 22.55 3.72
C GLY A 5 -8.36 21.62 4.69
N ARG A 6 -8.17 22.02 5.96
CA ARG A 6 -7.44 21.21 6.94
C ARG A 6 -8.32 20.45 7.94
N LYS A 7 -9.63 20.60 7.86
CA LYS A 7 -10.51 19.98 8.85
C LYS A 7 -10.45 18.45 8.88
N ASN A 8 -10.09 17.82 7.77
CA ASN A 8 -10.09 16.38 7.65
C ASN A 8 -8.68 15.76 7.75
N VAL A 9 -7.68 16.56 8.07
CA VAL A 9 -6.26 16.13 8.02
C VAL A 9 -5.76 15.64 9.38
N HIS A 10 -6.50 15.89 10.47
CA HIS A 10 -6.02 15.66 11.83
C HIS A 10 -6.67 14.48 12.54
N GLY A 11 -6.74 13.36 11.87
CA GLY A 11 -7.16 12.12 12.53
C GLY A 11 -8.66 11.94 12.73
N LYS A 12 -9.48 12.84 12.23
CA LYS A 12 -10.94 12.63 12.21
C LYS A 12 -11.31 11.65 11.10
N ALA A 13 -12.40 10.93 11.28
CA ALA A 13 -12.92 9.98 10.30
C ALA A 13 -11.94 8.84 9.95
N GLY A 14 -11.23 8.32 10.94
CA GLY A 14 -10.41 7.13 10.79
C GLY A 14 -9.03 7.33 10.20
N VAL A 15 -8.57 8.56 10.10
CA VAL A 15 -7.19 8.83 9.66
C VAL A 15 -6.22 8.37 10.75
N ARG A 16 -5.34 7.43 10.43
CA ARG A 16 -4.40 6.84 11.38
C ARG A 16 -3.09 7.59 11.52
N PHE A 17 -2.81 8.53 10.63
CA PHE A 17 -1.60 9.34 10.69
C PHE A 17 -1.91 10.78 10.35
N LYS A 18 -1.16 11.69 10.97
CA LYS A 18 -1.24 13.10 10.66
C LYS A 18 -0.40 13.39 9.43
N ALA A 19 -1.00 13.99 8.43
CA ALA A 19 -0.32 14.44 7.24
C ALA A 19 -0.90 15.78 6.83
N ALA A 20 -0.09 16.61 6.17
CA ALA A 20 -0.57 17.87 5.62
C ALA A 20 -1.33 17.62 4.30
N TYR A 21 -1.96 16.48 4.16
CA TYR A 21 -2.69 16.07 2.98
C TYR A 21 -4.19 16.15 3.19
N THR A 22 -4.91 16.47 2.12
CA THR A 22 -6.35 16.24 2.06
C THR A 22 -6.61 14.73 2.00
N LYS A 23 -7.87 14.33 2.17
CA LYS A 23 -8.27 12.92 2.02
C LYS A 23 -7.84 12.34 0.67
N SER A 24 -8.07 13.10 -0.42
CA SER A 24 -7.67 12.66 -1.76
C SER A 24 -6.17 12.46 -1.90
N LYS A 25 -5.36 13.38 -1.38
CA LYS A 25 -3.90 13.26 -1.44
C LYS A 25 -3.39 12.07 -0.63
N ARG A 26 -3.98 11.81 0.53
CA ARG A 26 -3.64 10.65 1.34
C ARG A 26 -3.93 9.33 0.59
N GLU A 27 -5.11 9.23 0.01
CA GLU A 27 -5.49 8.04 -0.76
C GLU A 27 -4.58 7.83 -1.97
N ASN A 28 -4.25 8.91 -2.68
CA ASN A 28 -3.33 8.84 -3.81
C ASN A 28 -1.93 8.42 -3.38
N MET A 29 -1.43 8.95 -2.27
CA MET A 29 -0.13 8.55 -1.72
C MET A 29 -0.11 7.06 -1.38
N LEU A 30 -1.14 6.55 -0.70
CA LEU A 30 -1.23 5.13 -0.36
C LEU A 30 -1.30 4.24 -1.58
N ARG A 31 -2.02 4.66 -2.62
CA ARG A 31 -2.08 3.92 -3.89
C ARG A 31 -0.71 3.83 -4.56
N ASN A 32 0.03 4.93 -4.57
CA ASN A 32 1.39 4.94 -5.12
C ASN A 32 2.32 4.03 -4.32
N VAL A 33 2.28 4.12 -3.00
CA VAL A 33 3.17 3.33 -2.12
C VAL A 33 2.86 1.84 -2.21
N VAL A 34 1.60 1.44 -2.24
CA VAL A 34 1.25 0.01 -2.35
C VAL A 34 1.63 -0.54 -3.72
N SER A 35 1.54 0.27 -4.77
CA SER A 35 1.97 -0.14 -6.11
C SER A 35 3.48 -0.38 -6.16
N GLU A 36 4.26 0.49 -5.54
CA GLU A 36 5.71 0.30 -5.41
C GLU A 36 6.05 -0.91 -4.55
N LEU A 37 5.30 -1.17 -3.49
CA LEU A 37 5.46 -2.37 -2.68
C LEU A 37 5.28 -3.64 -3.51
N ILE A 38 4.30 -3.67 -4.40
CA ILE A 38 4.09 -4.80 -5.30
C ILE A 38 5.29 -4.98 -6.24
N ILE A 39 5.78 -3.89 -6.82
CA ILE A 39 6.87 -3.93 -7.82
C ILE A 39 8.20 -4.32 -7.18
N HIS A 40 8.58 -3.63 -6.10
CA HIS A 40 9.91 -3.77 -5.47
C HIS A 40 9.91 -4.78 -4.33
N GLU A 41 8.77 -5.27 -3.91
CA GLU A 41 8.54 -6.21 -2.81
C GLU A 41 8.88 -5.66 -1.42
N HIS A 42 9.41 -4.47 -1.33
CA HIS A 42 9.65 -3.77 -0.07
C HIS A 42 9.55 -2.27 -0.27
N VAL A 43 9.24 -1.55 0.79
CA VAL A 43 9.17 -0.09 0.78
C VAL A 43 9.44 0.45 2.18
N THR A 44 10.09 1.61 2.26
CA THR A 44 10.35 2.29 3.54
C THR A 44 9.38 3.44 3.70
N VAL A 45 8.65 3.45 4.81
CA VAL A 45 7.65 4.47 5.14
C VAL A 45 7.76 4.85 6.61
N THR A 46 7.02 5.88 7.03
CA THR A 46 6.90 6.21 8.45
C THR A 46 5.95 5.24 9.16
N SER A 47 6.05 5.13 10.47
CA SER A 47 5.28 4.14 11.25
C SER A 47 3.76 4.33 11.13
N GLY A 48 3.29 5.58 11.05
CA GLY A 48 1.86 5.86 10.87
C GLY A 48 1.33 5.39 9.52
N VAL A 49 2.10 5.64 8.46
CA VAL A 49 1.76 5.22 7.10
C VAL A 49 1.81 3.69 6.98
N SER A 50 2.73 3.02 7.68
CA SER A 50 2.87 1.56 7.59
C SER A 50 1.60 0.81 7.99
N LYS A 51 0.87 1.30 8.96
CA LYS A 51 -0.38 0.67 9.41
C LYS A 51 -1.45 0.68 8.32
N GLU A 52 -1.63 1.82 7.67
CA GLU A 52 -2.56 1.93 6.54
C GLU A 52 -2.10 1.10 5.34
N LEU A 53 -0.81 1.12 5.07
CA LEU A 53 -0.22 0.35 3.97
C LEU A 53 -0.41 -1.14 4.15
N VAL A 54 -0.16 -1.68 5.34
CA VAL A 54 -0.35 -3.11 5.64
C VAL A 54 -1.81 -3.51 5.45
N SER A 55 -2.74 -2.71 5.94
CA SER A 55 -4.17 -2.97 5.79
C SER A 55 -4.57 -3.02 4.31
N LEU A 56 -4.10 -2.06 3.53
CA LEU A 56 -4.40 -2.00 2.10
C LEU A 56 -3.76 -3.17 1.33
N ALA A 57 -2.52 -3.52 1.65
CA ALA A 57 -1.80 -4.63 1.02
C ALA A 57 -2.51 -5.97 1.29
N ASP A 58 -2.92 -6.21 2.53
CA ASP A 58 -3.66 -7.42 2.88
C ASP A 58 -5.00 -7.51 2.13
N SER A 59 -5.69 -6.39 1.97
CA SER A 59 -6.92 -6.32 1.17
C SER A 59 -6.67 -6.72 -0.28
N LEU A 60 -5.57 -6.26 -0.88
CA LEU A 60 -5.24 -6.61 -2.26
C LEU A 60 -4.96 -8.10 -2.42
N ILE A 61 -4.25 -8.71 -1.49
CA ILE A 61 -4.02 -10.17 -1.53
C ILE A 61 -5.35 -10.92 -1.39
N THR A 62 -6.24 -10.47 -0.55
CA THR A 62 -7.57 -11.06 -0.41
C THR A 62 -8.34 -11.02 -1.73
N LEU A 63 -8.24 -9.93 -2.49
CA LEU A 63 -8.86 -9.82 -3.81
C LEU A 63 -8.30 -10.85 -4.80
N THR A 64 -7.02 -11.23 -4.69
CA THR A 64 -6.43 -12.27 -5.56
C THR A 64 -7.01 -13.66 -5.28
N LYS A 65 -7.58 -13.85 -4.10
CA LYS A 65 -8.13 -15.14 -3.66
C LYS A 65 -9.60 -15.33 -4.04
N LYS A 66 -10.26 -14.33 -4.60
CA LYS A 66 -11.64 -14.45 -5.04
C LYS A 66 -11.78 -15.51 -6.12
N GLU A 67 -12.88 -16.24 -6.09
CA GLU A 67 -13.22 -17.23 -7.13
C GLU A 67 -13.35 -16.56 -8.50
N ASP A 68 -14.05 -15.44 -8.56
CA ASP A 68 -14.13 -14.63 -9.77
C ASP A 68 -12.88 -13.74 -9.90
N LYS A 69 -11.88 -14.24 -10.60
CA LYS A 69 -10.62 -13.52 -10.81
C LYS A 69 -10.82 -12.21 -11.58
N LEU A 70 -11.75 -12.15 -12.50
CA LEU A 70 -12.02 -10.92 -13.25
C LEU A 70 -12.56 -9.82 -12.35
N SER A 71 -13.51 -10.14 -11.48
CA SER A 71 -14.05 -9.18 -10.51
C SER A 71 -12.97 -8.71 -9.55
N GLY A 72 -12.17 -9.62 -8.99
CA GLY A 72 -11.04 -9.28 -8.12
C GLY A 72 -10.04 -8.37 -8.81
N LYS A 73 -9.69 -8.67 -10.05
CA LYS A 73 -8.75 -7.87 -10.85
C LYS A 73 -9.27 -6.46 -11.12
N ARG A 74 -10.55 -6.32 -11.43
CA ARG A 74 -11.19 -5.00 -11.63
C ARG A 74 -11.18 -4.16 -10.34
N GLN A 75 -11.47 -4.77 -9.21
CA GLN A 75 -11.43 -4.09 -7.92
C GLN A 75 -10.01 -3.66 -7.55
N ALA A 76 -9.04 -4.53 -7.74
CA ALA A 76 -7.63 -4.21 -7.49
C ALA A 76 -7.12 -3.11 -8.41
N ALA A 77 -7.57 -3.07 -9.65
CA ALA A 77 -7.16 -2.05 -10.62
C ALA A 77 -7.58 -0.63 -10.22
N ARG A 78 -8.57 -0.48 -9.35
CA ARG A 78 -8.95 0.83 -8.81
C ARG A 78 -7.91 1.39 -7.84
N ILE A 79 -7.12 0.51 -7.25
CA ILE A 79 -6.13 0.87 -6.22
C ILE A 79 -4.72 0.89 -6.82
N VAL A 80 -4.34 -0.16 -7.55
CA VAL A 80 -3.00 -0.33 -8.09
C VAL A 80 -2.77 0.60 -9.28
N ARG A 81 -1.65 1.32 -9.28
CA ARG A 81 -1.27 2.21 -10.38
C ARG A 81 -0.71 1.41 -11.56
N LYS A 82 -0.80 2.00 -12.75
CA LYS A 82 -0.18 1.45 -13.96
C LYS A 82 1.31 1.73 -13.96
N ILE A 83 2.06 0.95 -13.23
CA ILE A 83 3.51 0.96 -13.25
C ILE A 83 3.98 -0.46 -13.61
N TYR A 84 5.22 -0.57 -14.05
CA TYR A 84 5.74 -1.81 -14.60
C TYR A 84 6.97 -2.28 -13.83
N ALA A 85 7.09 -3.60 -13.68
CA ALA A 85 8.21 -4.22 -12.99
C ALA A 85 9.47 -4.26 -13.87
N ASP A 86 9.31 -4.22 -15.19
CA ASP A 86 10.41 -4.33 -16.15
C ASP A 86 10.46 -3.11 -17.07
N GLU A 87 11.65 -2.87 -17.67
CA GLU A 87 11.84 -1.75 -18.60
C GLU A 87 11.06 -1.94 -19.91
N ALA A 88 10.83 -3.17 -20.31
CA ALA A 88 10.06 -3.49 -21.50
C ALA A 88 8.56 -3.26 -21.34
N LYS A 89 8.09 -2.94 -20.12
CA LYS A 89 6.68 -2.68 -19.79
C LYS A 89 5.77 -3.87 -20.13
N THR A 90 6.26 -5.08 -19.91
CA THR A 90 5.51 -6.31 -20.17
C THR A 90 4.74 -6.80 -18.95
N ILE A 91 5.26 -6.54 -17.73
CA ILE A 91 4.67 -6.98 -16.48
C ILE A 91 4.26 -5.75 -15.67
N SER A 92 2.95 -5.48 -15.59
CA SER A 92 2.43 -4.40 -14.77
C SER A 92 2.37 -4.82 -13.30
N ALA A 93 2.19 -3.83 -12.40
CA ALA A 93 2.00 -4.10 -10.97
C ALA A 93 0.79 -5.00 -10.73
N LEU A 94 -0.29 -4.79 -11.47
CA LEU A 94 -1.48 -5.61 -11.36
C LEU A 94 -1.22 -7.05 -11.79
N ASP A 95 -0.49 -7.26 -12.88
CA ASP A 95 -0.11 -8.58 -13.36
C ASP A 95 0.79 -9.29 -12.34
N LYS A 96 1.76 -8.59 -11.77
CA LYS A 96 2.62 -9.14 -10.71
C LYS A 96 1.80 -9.55 -9.49
N LEU A 97 0.84 -8.73 -9.09
CA LEU A 97 -0.03 -9.03 -7.96
C LEU A 97 -0.79 -10.34 -8.17
N PHE A 98 -1.41 -10.53 -9.33
CA PHE A 98 -2.25 -11.70 -9.59
C PHE A 98 -1.47 -12.94 -10.01
N ASN A 99 -0.35 -12.79 -10.71
CA ASN A 99 0.40 -13.93 -11.26
C ASN A 99 1.52 -14.41 -10.34
N ASP A 100 2.10 -13.54 -9.50
CA ASP A 100 3.21 -13.87 -8.60
C ASP A 100 2.76 -13.89 -7.13
N LEU A 101 2.31 -12.75 -6.62
CA LEU A 101 1.97 -12.62 -5.20
C LEU A 101 0.73 -13.42 -4.83
N GLY A 102 -0.29 -13.44 -5.66
CA GLY A 102 -1.51 -14.23 -5.41
C GLY A 102 -1.21 -15.70 -5.17
N PRO A 103 -0.56 -16.39 -6.11
CA PRO A 103 -0.19 -17.80 -5.93
C PRO A 103 0.74 -18.05 -4.75
N ARG A 104 1.64 -17.11 -4.44
CA ARG A 104 2.57 -17.22 -3.32
C ARG A 104 1.84 -17.32 -1.96
N PHE A 105 0.70 -16.65 -1.82
CA PHE A 105 -0.03 -16.56 -0.56
C PHE A 105 -1.34 -17.38 -0.53
N VAL A 106 -1.54 -18.28 -1.48
CA VAL A 106 -2.77 -19.10 -1.57
C VAL A 106 -3.04 -19.86 -0.26
N ASP A 107 -2.01 -20.43 0.35
CA ASP A 107 -2.15 -21.25 1.55
C ASP A 107 -2.10 -20.44 2.85
N ARG A 108 -1.87 -19.14 2.76
CA ARG A 108 -1.71 -18.29 3.93
C ARG A 108 -3.00 -17.51 4.22
N ASN A 109 -3.45 -17.56 5.46
CA ASN A 109 -4.66 -16.88 5.92
C ASN A 109 -4.32 -15.59 6.67
N GLY A 110 -4.05 -14.51 5.94
CA GLY A 110 -3.72 -13.21 6.52
C GLY A 110 -2.24 -13.06 6.86
N GLY A 111 -1.86 -11.87 7.33
CA GLY A 111 -0.49 -11.58 7.71
C GLY A 111 0.49 -11.69 6.56
N TYR A 112 0.16 -11.12 5.41
CA TYR A 112 0.96 -11.25 4.18
C TYR A 112 2.18 -10.34 4.15
N THR A 113 2.27 -9.37 5.04
CA THR A 113 3.37 -8.40 5.11
C THR A 113 4.08 -8.49 6.44
N THR A 114 5.38 -8.17 6.44
CA THR A 114 6.20 -8.00 7.64
C THR A 114 6.69 -6.57 7.73
N THR A 115 6.85 -6.06 8.94
CA THR A 115 7.38 -4.73 9.17
C THR A 115 8.64 -4.81 10.03
N TYR A 116 9.66 -4.03 9.67
CA TYR A 116 10.93 -3.95 10.39
C TYR A 116 11.19 -2.50 10.77
N LYS A 117 11.46 -2.24 12.04
CA LYS A 117 11.83 -0.90 12.48
C LYS A 117 13.24 -0.56 12.00
N LEU A 118 13.37 0.61 11.44
CA LEU A 118 14.65 1.18 10.99
C LEU A 118 15.04 2.34 11.89
N GLU A 119 16.21 2.92 11.62
CA GLU A 119 16.64 4.15 12.29
C GLU A 119 15.67 5.29 12.01
N ASN A 120 15.53 6.19 12.99
CA ASN A 120 14.68 7.35 12.84
C ASN A 120 15.22 8.29 11.75
N ARG A 121 14.31 8.94 11.05
CA ARG A 121 14.68 9.86 9.97
C ARG A 121 15.43 11.07 10.52
N LYS A 122 16.53 11.45 9.87
CA LYS A 122 17.27 12.66 10.20
C LYS A 122 16.39 13.89 9.92
N GLY A 123 16.44 14.85 10.79
CA GLY A 123 15.71 16.10 10.64
C GLY A 123 14.50 16.20 11.55
N ASP A 124 13.56 15.26 11.49
CA ASP A 124 12.33 15.28 12.30
C ASP A 124 12.20 14.10 13.26
N ASN A 125 13.19 13.22 13.29
CA ASN A 125 13.20 12.02 14.15
C ASN A 125 11.98 11.11 13.97
N ALA A 126 11.36 11.10 12.78
CA ALA A 126 10.22 10.22 12.50
C ALA A 126 10.68 8.77 12.44
N GLU A 127 9.91 7.87 13.03
CA GLU A 127 10.18 6.43 12.95
C GLU A 127 10.00 5.94 11.50
N LYS A 128 11.05 5.34 10.95
CA LYS A 128 10.98 4.67 9.65
C LYS A 128 10.75 3.19 9.85
N VAL A 129 9.94 2.63 8.97
CA VAL A 129 9.59 1.20 8.98
C VAL A 129 9.76 0.66 7.56
N LEU A 130 10.44 -0.48 7.45
CA LEU A 130 10.48 -1.24 6.21
C LEU A 130 9.30 -2.20 6.19
N VAL A 131 8.46 -2.09 5.17
CA VAL A 131 7.34 -3.00 4.93
C VAL A 131 7.71 -3.89 3.75
N ALA A 132 7.59 -5.20 3.93
CA ALA A 132 7.92 -6.16 2.89
C ALA A 132 6.91 -7.30 2.87
N TRP A 133 6.79 -7.98 1.73
CA TRP A 133 6.00 -9.20 1.64
C TRP A 133 6.72 -10.34 2.37
N VAL A 134 5.94 -11.17 3.02
CA VAL A 134 6.45 -12.39 3.66
C VAL A 134 6.92 -13.37 2.57
N LYS A 135 8.05 -14.01 2.79
CA LYS A 135 8.57 -15.03 1.86
C LYS A 135 7.97 -16.40 2.11
#